data_c3840837951301b96d743e5c378e5033
#
_entry.id   c3840837951301b96d743e5c378e5033
#
_cell.length_a   1.000
_cell.length_b   1.000
_cell.length_c   1.000
_cell.angle_alpha   90.00
_cell.angle_beta   90.00
_cell.angle_gamma   90.00
#
_symmetry.space_group_name_H-M   'P 1'
#
loop_
_entity.id
_entity.type
_entity.pdbx_description
1 polymer ?
#
loop_
_entity_poly.entity_id
_entity_poly.type
_entity_poly.pdbx_seq_one_letter_code
_entity_poly.pdbx_strand_id
1 'polypeptide(L)'
;MIFLDRGDEILEPLGLVMEGDNGTWYYEGKSADRLWHKSALGIIMEGGGISLTSVEMLFCINHRNIESPSIDFIKKALDTDSKLIMEYAVMEALRTPGNKIVLSRSLDSLGIGHSKKSWGLRWNSDKHPSRDLPASEIRW
;
A
#
# COMPACT_ATOMS: atom_id res chain seq x y z
N MET A 1 -25.37 8.30 -3.19
CA MET A 1 -25.18 8.78 -3.69
C MET A 1 -25.09 9.40 -3.91
N ILE A 2 -24.87 9.47 -3.67
CA ILE A 2 -24.63 9.95 -4.09
C ILE A 2 -24.34 10.61 -4.29
N PHE A 3 -24.50 10.77 -4.19
CA PHE A 3 -24.17 11.36 -4.70
C PHE A 3 -24.29 12.23 -4.91
N LEU A 4 -24.52 12.67 -4.70
CA LEU A 4 -24.68 13.43 -5.15
C LEU A 4 -24.69 14.31 -5.46
N ASP A 5 -24.87 14.70 -5.31
CA ASP A 5 -24.86 15.37 -5.80
C ASP A 5 -24.80 16.30 -5.85
N ARG A 6 -24.77 16.81 -5.70
CA ARG A 6 -24.84 17.45 -5.92
C ARG A 6 -24.75 18.03 -6.50
N GLY A 7 -24.73 17.94 -6.64
CA GLY A 7 -24.74 18.01 -7.41
C GLY A 7 -24.39 18.04 -7.90
N ASP A 8 -24.53 17.86 -8.06
CA ASP A 8 -23.96 17.28 -8.56
C ASP A 8 -23.20 17.08 -8.57
N GLU A 9 -23.59 17.82 -8.06
CA GLU A 9 -22.46 17.49 -8.11
C GLU A 9 -22.00 16.38 -7.99
N ILE A 10 -21.25 16.22 -8.42
CA ILE A 10 -20.84 14.86 -8.31
C ILE A 10 -19.63 14.79 -7.43
N LEU A 11 -19.78 14.12 -6.31
CA LEU A 11 -18.62 13.83 -5.49
C LEU A 11 -17.83 12.79 -6.22
N GLU A 12 -16.63 13.17 -6.65
CA GLU A 12 -15.70 12.23 -7.19
C GLU A 12 -15.26 11.27 -6.09
N PRO A 13 -15.26 9.97 -6.33
CA PRO A 13 -14.81 9.03 -5.30
C PRO A 13 -13.36 9.30 -4.91
N LEU A 14 -13.02 9.07 -3.64
CA LEU A 14 -11.67 9.21 -3.14
C LEU A 14 -10.70 8.32 -3.90
N GLY A 15 -11.19 7.20 -4.42
CA GLY A 15 -10.42 6.30 -5.23
C GLY A 15 -11.21 5.06 -5.54
N LEU A 16 -10.75 4.33 -6.53
CA LEU A 16 -11.36 3.08 -6.96
C LEU A 16 -10.39 1.96 -6.66
N VAL A 17 -10.81 0.97 -5.88
CA VAL A 17 -10.00 -0.18 -5.54
C VAL A 17 -10.51 -1.40 -6.29
N MET A 18 -9.61 -2.09 -6.96
CA MET A 18 -9.93 -3.32 -7.67
C MET A 18 -8.95 -4.42 -7.27
N GLU A 19 -9.45 -5.65 -7.21
CA GLU A 19 -8.59 -6.80 -6.99
C GLU A 19 -7.71 -7.02 -8.21
N GLY A 20 -6.40 -7.12 -7.99
CA GLY A 20 -5.44 -7.43 -9.03
C GLY A 20 -5.00 -8.89 -8.94
N ASP A 21 -3.93 -9.21 -9.66
CA ASP A 21 -3.38 -10.56 -9.68
C ASP A 21 -2.54 -10.85 -8.43
N ASN A 22 -2.49 -12.13 -8.03
CA ASN A 22 -1.57 -12.62 -7.01
C ASN A 22 -1.68 -11.91 -5.65
N GLY A 23 -2.91 -11.60 -5.24
CA GLY A 23 -3.13 -10.98 -3.92
C GLY A 23 -2.74 -9.52 -3.86
N THR A 24 -2.70 -8.84 -4.99
CA THR A 24 -2.49 -7.39 -5.04
C THR A 24 -3.81 -6.68 -5.23
N TRP A 25 -3.79 -5.37 -4.96
CA TRP A 25 -4.97 -4.51 -5.07
C TRP A 25 -4.57 -3.26 -5.82
N TYR A 26 -5.35 -2.91 -6.82
CA TYR A 26 -5.09 -1.73 -7.63
C TYR A 26 -5.93 -0.58 -7.13
N TYR A 27 -5.28 0.52 -6.79
CA TYR A 27 -5.96 1.72 -6.33
C TYR A 27 -5.72 2.85 -7.32
N GLU A 28 -6.82 3.36 -7.87
CA GLU A 28 -6.79 4.46 -8.82
C GLU A 28 -7.64 5.60 -8.26
N GLY A 29 -7.10 6.81 -8.33
CA GLY A 29 -7.79 7.98 -7.83
C GLY A 29 -6.82 9.10 -7.56
N LYS A 30 -7.35 10.25 -7.16
CA LYS A 30 -6.54 11.45 -6.96
C LYS A 30 -5.47 11.27 -5.90
N SER A 31 -5.72 10.45 -4.90
CA SER A 31 -4.78 10.27 -3.80
C SER A 31 -3.76 9.17 -4.05
N ALA A 32 -3.85 8.44 -5.16
CA ALA A 32 -2.91 7.35 -5.43
C ALA A 32 -1.47 7.83 -5.51
N ASP A 33 -1.21 8.88 -6.30
CA ASP A 33 0.13 9.45 -6.41
C ASP A 33 0.65 9.92 -5.07
N ARG A 34 -0.21 10.51 -4.27
CA ARG A 34 0.15 11.02 -2.97
C ARG A 34 0.55 9.91 -2.01
N LEU A 35 -0.14 8.78 -2.05
CA LEU A 35 0.20 7.63 -1.23
C LEU A 35 1.61 7.14 -1.55
N TRP A 36 1.95 7.09 -2.83
CA TRP A 36 3.30 6.71 -3.24
C TRP A 36 4.34 7.77 -2.87
N HIS A 37 4.13 9.01 -3.29
CA HIS A 37 5.15 10.06 -3.13
C HIS A 37 5.35 10.48 -1.68
N LYS A 38 4.30 10.48 -0.88
CA LYS A 38 4.39 10.92 0.52
C LYS A 38 4.68 9.79 1.50
N SER A 39 4.17 8.61 1.23
CA SER A 39 4.22 7.51 2.20
C SER A 39 4.92 6.27 1.69
N ALA A 40 5.27 6.22 0.42
CA ALA A 40 5.82 5.02 -0.21
C ALA A 40 4.92 3.81 0.00
N LEU A 41 3.60 4.02 -0.14
CA LEU A 41 2.61 2.96 -0.11
C LEU A 41 2.32 2.50 -1.53
N GLY A 42 2.39 1.20 -1.73
CA GLY A 42 2.17 0.61 -3.04
C GLY A 42 3.33 0.84 -3.98
N ILE A 43 3.10 0.52 -5.23
CA ILE A 43 4.06 0.75 -6.32
C ILE A 43 3.33 1.49 -7.42
N ILE A 44 3.93 2.59 -7.87
CA ILE A 44 3.33 3.38 -8.94
C ILE A 44 3.25 2.55 -10.21
N MET A 45 2.10 2.64 -10.88
CA MET A 45 1.85 1.88 -12.09
C MET A 45 1.97 2.76 -13.31
N GLU A 46 2.45 2.17 -14.38
CA GLU A 46 2.44 2.83 -15.69
C GLU A 46 0.99 3.10 -16.07
N GLY A 47 0.69 4.31 -16.47
CA GLY A 47 -0.68 4.69 -16.79
C GLY A 47 -1.49 5.24 -15.63
N GLY A 48 -0.91 5.28 -14.44
CA GLY A 48 -1.54 5.86 -13.26
C GLY A 48 -1.95 4.82 -12.23
N GLY A 49 -2.23 5.28 -11.02
CA GLY A 49 -2.61 4.40 -9.94
C GLY A 49 -1.44 3.70 -9.27
N ILE A 50 -1.73 2.94 -8.24
CA ILE A 50 -0.73 2.17 -7.50
C ILE A 50 -1.21 0.73 -7.29
N SER A 51 -0.25 -0.18 -7.19
CA SER A 51 -0.51 -1.56 -6.82
C SER A 51 -0.11 -1.75 -5.36
N LEU A 52 -1.03 -2.27 -4.56
CA LEU A 52 -0.85 -2.48 -3.12
C LEU A 52 -0.83 -3.97 -2.80
N THR A 53 0.03 -4.37 -1.87
CA THR A 53 -0.09 -5.70 -1.27
C THR A 53 -1.29 -5.69 -0.32
N SER A 54 -1.75 -6.87 0.10
CA SER A 54 -2.85 -6.95 1.06
C SER A 54 -2.51 -6.26 2.38
N VAL A 55 -1.25 -6.36 2.83
CA VAL A 55 -0.78 -5.69 4.05
C VAL A 55 -0.89 -4.18 3.91
N GLU A 56 -0.43 -3.65 2.79
CA GLU A 56 -0.51 -2.21 2.51
C GLU A 56 -1.96 -1.76 2.35
N MET A 57 -2.78 -2.57 1.69
CA MET A 57 -4.20 -2.26 1.53
C MET A 57 -4.89 -2.14 2.88
N LEU A 58 -4.63 -3.08 3.79
CA LEU A 58 -5.19 -3.03 5.13
C LEU A 58 -4.72 -1.79 5.89
N PHE A 59 -3.45 -1.42 5.75
CA PHE A 59 -2.93 -0.20 6.35
C PHE A 59 -3.67 1.03 5.81
N CYS A 60 -3.88 1.09 4.51
CA CYS A 60 -4.59 2.21 3.88
C CYS A 60 -6.05 2.31 4.35
N ILE A 61 -6.72 1.18 4.52
CA ILE A 61 -8.09 1.16 5.04
C ILE A 61 -8.13 1.78 6.44
N ASN A 62 -7.19 1.41 7.28
CA ASN A 62 -7.18 1.83 8.68
C ASN A 62 -6.60 3.22 8.91
N HIS A 63 -5.70 3.69 8.04
CA HIS A 63 -4.92 4.90 8.30
C HIS A 63 -4.94 5.95 7.18
N ARG A 64 -5.55 5.66 6.04
CA ARG A 64 -5.53 6.57 4.88
C ARG A 64 -6.90 6.80 4.28
N ASN A 65 -7.95 6.46 4.98
CA ASN A 65 -9.34 6.70 4.54
C ASN A 65 -9.69 6.04 3.21
N ILE A 66 -9.09 4.89 2.93
CA ILE A 66 -9.46 4.13 1.76
C ILE A 66 -10.55 3.15 2.16
N GLU A 67 -11.60 3.08 1.37
CA GLU A 67 -12.70 2.18 1.61
C GLU A 67 -12.28 0.75 1.34
N SER A 68 -12.75 -0.18 2.17
CA SER A 68 -12.50 -1.59 1.92
C SER A 68 -13.11 -1.98 0.58
N PRO A 69 -12.38 -2.75 -0.26
CA PRO A 69 -12.88 -3.12 -1.58
C PRO A 69 -14.08 -4.07 -1.51
N SER A 70 -14.25 -4.78 -0.41
CA SER A 70 -15.40 -5.64 -0.20
C SER A 70 -15.58 -5.90 1.29
N ILE A 71 -16.78 -6.34 1.66
CA ILE A 71 -17.11 -6.64 3.05
C ILE A 71 -16.28 -7.81 3.58
N ASP A 72 -15.84 -8.69 2.70
CA ASP A 72 -15.05 -9.88 3.06
C ASP A 72 -13.58 -9.75 2.65
N PHE A 73 -13.09 -8.51 2.55
CA PHE A 73 -11.70 -8.24 2.14
C PHE A 73 -10.69 -9.05 2.96
N ILE A 74 -10.80 -9.01 4.29
CA ILE A 74 -9.82 -9.68 5.15
C ILE A 74 -9.81 -11.18 4.91
N LYS A 75 -11.00 -11.78 4.76
CA LYS A 75 -11.11 -13.21 4.48
C LYS A 75 -10.44 -13.56 3.16
N LYS A 76 -10.72 -12.79 2.11
CA LYS A 76 -10.11 -13.02 0.80
C LYS A 76 -8.59 -12.83 0.85
N ALA A 77 -8.14 -11.80 1.54
CA ALA A 77 -6.71 -11.54 1.65
C ALA A 77 -6.00 -12.66 2.41
N LEU A 78 -6.63 -13.21 3.44
CA LEU A 78 -6.05 -14.33 4.20
C LEU A 78 -5.97 -15.62 3.37
N ASP A 79 -6.85 -15.79 2.39
CA ASP A 79 -6.78 -16.96 1.51
C ASP A 79 -5.51 -16.97 0.66
N THR A 80 -4.97 -15.80 0.34
CA THR A 80 -3.73 -15.68 -0.44
C THR A 80 -2.52 -15.34 0.41
N ASP A 81 -2.72 -14.78 1.60
CA ASP A 81 -1.64 -14.35 2.48
C ASP A 81 -1.98 -14.76 3.91
N SER A 82 -1.57 -15.96 4.28
CA SER A 82 -1.86 -16.52 5.60
C SER A 82 -1.16 -15.76 6.73
N LYS A 83 -0.15 -14.94 6.41
CA LYS A 83 0.60 -14.17 7.41
C LYS A 83 0.11 -12.74 7.54
N LEU A 84 -1.00 -12.39 6.88
CA LEU A 84 -1.49 -11.03 6.79
C LEU A 84 -1.55 -10.32 8.15
N ILE A 85 -2.15 -10.97 9.14
CA ILE A 85 -2.34 -10.32 10.45
C ILE A 85 -1.01 -10.04 11.14
N MET A 86 -0.09 -10.99 11.08
CA MET A 86 1.24 -10.82 11.69
C MET A 86 2.03 -9.74 10.95
N GLU A 87 2.03 -9.78 9.63
CA GLU A 87 2.73 -8.78 8.82
C GLU A 87 2.13 -7.39 9.03
N TYR A 88 0.80 -7.32 9.13
CA TYR A 88 0.14 -6.05 9.36
C TYR A 88 0.54 -5.44 10.72
N ALA A 89 0.64 -6.26 11.74
CA ALA A 89 1.05 -5.77 13.07
C ALA A 89 2.43 -5.10 13.00
N VAL A 90 3.37 -5.71 12.29
CA VAL A 90 4.72 -5.15 12.11
C VAL A 90 4.66 -3.88 11.25
N MET A 91 3.94 -3.94 10.15
CA MET A 91 3.79 -2.79 9.24
C MET A 91 3.22 -1.59 9.98
N GLU A 92 2.16 -1.79 10.74
CA GLU A 92 1.51 -0.72 11.49
C GLU A 92 2.44 -0.15 12.55
N ALA A 93 3.14 -1.01 13.29
CA ALA A 93 4.05 -0.57 14.34
C ALA A 93 5.19 0.30 13.78
N LEU A 94 5.70 -0.04 12.60
CA LEU A 94 6.80 0.68 11.99
C LEU A 94 6.34 1.95 11.27
N ARG A 95 5.20 1.91 10.62
CA ARG A 95 4.71 3.06 9.86
C ARG A 95 4.06 4.15 10.72
N THR A 96 3.49 3.79 11.85
CA THR A 96 2.83 4.77 12.72
C THR A 96 3.76 5.91 13.13
N PRO A 97 5.04 5.65 13.52
CA PRO A 97 5.99 6.74 13.78
C PRO A 97 6.47 7.48 12.53
N GLY A 98 6.13 7.02 11.32
CA GLY A 98 6.49 7.72 10.09
C GLY A 98 7.48 7.00 9.19
N ASN A 99 7.94 5.82 9.53
CA ASN A 99 8.83 5.06 8.65
C ASN A 99 8.13 4.64 7.37
N LYS A 100 8.89 4.57 6.30
CA LYS A 100 8.41 4.03 5.02
C LYS A 100 8.97 2.63 4.86
N ILE A 101 8.10 1.68 4.54
CA ILE A 101 8.45 0.28 4.45
C ILE A 101 8.06 -0.23 3.07
N VAL A 102 9.01 -0.86 2.38
CA VAL A 102 8.71 -1.55 1.13
C VAL A 102 9.02 -3.01 1.33
N LEU A 103 8.02 -3.85 1.14
CA LEU A 103 8.18 -5.29 1.32
C LEU A 103 9.09 -5.87 0.23
N SER A 104 9.85 -6.90 0.58
CA SER A 104 10.80 -7.51 -0.35
C SER A 104 10.11 -7.98 -1.64
N ARG A 105 8.89 -8.47 -1.53
CA ARG A 105 8.14 -8.91 -2.72
C ARG A 105 7.77 -7.78 -3.67
N SER A 106 7.91 -6.53 -3.24
CA SER A 106 7.69 -5.36 -4.09
C SER A 106 8.99 -4.72 -4.57
N LEU A 107 10.12 -5.02 -3.92
CA LEU A 107 11.39 -4.36 -4.23
C LEU A 107 11.89 -4.66 -5.63
N ASP A 108 11.62 -5.86 -6.13
CA ASP A 108 12.04 -6.24 -7.48
C ASP A 108 11.40 -5.34 -8.54
N SER A 109 10.15 -4.95 -8.34
CA SER A 109 9.44 -4.04 -9.26
C SER A 109 10.07 -2.65 -9.27
N LEU A 110 10.73 -2.27 -8.17
CA LEU A 110 11.42 -0.98 -8.06
C LEU A 110 12.89 -1.06 -8.49
N GLY A 111 13.38 -2.25 -8.82
CA GLY A 111 14.78 -2.44 -9.18
C GLY A 111 15.72 -2.30 -7.99
N ILE A 112 15.26 -2.55 -6.78
CA ILE A 112 16.05 -2.41 -5.55
C ILE A 112 16.48 -3.78 -5.07
N GLY A 113 17.80 -3.96 -4.88
CA GLY A 113 18.36 -5.22 -4.38
C GLY A 113 18.08 -5.43 -2.90
N HIS A 114 17.92 -6.69 -2.52
CA HIS A 114 17.72 -7.06 -1.13
C HIS A 114 18.20 -8.48 -0.89
N SER A 115 18.44 -8.82 0.37
CA SER A 115 18.81 -10.18 0.73
C SER A 115 17.62 -11.12 0.63
N LYS A 116 17.88 -12.40 0.47
CA LYS A 116 16.82 -13.43 0.45
C LYS A 116 16.09 -13.54 1.78
N LYS A 117 16.71 -13.06 2.86
CA LYS A 117 16.12 -13.09 4.20
C LYS A 117 15.34 -11.84 4.53
N SER A 118 15.37 -10.83 3.66
CA SER A 118 14.62 -9.60 3.88
C SER A 118 13.12 -9.84 3.85
N TRP A 119 12.44 -9.32 4.85
CA TRP A 119 11.00 -9.12 4.77
C TRP A 119 10.69 -7.81 4.08
N GLY A 120 11.52 -6.80 4.32
CA GLY A 120 11.36 -5.49 3.70
C GLY A 120 12.54 -4.60 4.04
N LEU A 121 12.56 -3.42 3.41
CA LEU A 121 13.54 -2.38 3.69
C LEU A 121 12.81 -1.17 4.24
N ARG A 122 13.50 -0.44 5.12
CA ARG A 122 12.96 0.72 5.82
C ARG A 122 13.70 1.99 5.42
N TRP A 123 12.93 3.03 5.17
CA TRP A 123 13.45 4.39 4.97
C TRP A 123 12.90 5.28 6.08
N ASN A 124 13.70 6.27 6.48
CA ASN A 124 13.22 7.30 7.40
C ASN A 124 12.14 8.14 6.73
N SER A 125 11.35 8.84 7.54
CA SER A 125 10.18 9.59 7.05
C SER A 125 10.52 10.67 6.01
N ASP A 126 11.72 11.23 6.08
CA ASP A 126 12.18 12.27 5.15
C ASP A 126 12.83 11.71 3.89
N LYS A 127 12.93 10.41 3.77
CA LYS A 127 13.54 9.74 2.62
C LYS A 127 12.48 9.01 1.78
N HIS A 128 12.89 8.52 0.61
CA HIS A 128 11.96 7.84 -0.27
C HIS A 128 12.69 6.79 -1.12
N PRO A 129 12.06 5.61 -1.32
CA PRO A 129 12.68 4.52 -2.12
C PRO A 129 13.06 4.92 -3.54
N SER A 130 12.38 5.91 -4.12
CA SER A 130 12.65 6.32 -5.50
C SER A 130 13.95 7.09 -5.67
N ARG A 131 14.56 7.58 -4.58
CA ARG A 131 15.74 8.43 -4.68
C ARG A 131 16.79 8.21 -3.60
N ASP A 132 16.48 7.50 -2.54
CA ASP A 132 17.36 7.37 -1.38
C ASP A 132 17.68 5.91 -1.09
N LEU A 133 18.81 5.66 -0.45
CA LEU A 133 19.15 4.34 0.04
C LEU A 133 18.36 4.05 1.31
N PRO A 134 18.01 2.79 1.55
CA PRO A 134 17.29 2.43 2.77
C PRO A 134 18.16 2.63 4.01
N ALA A 135 17.51 2.87 5.13
CA ALA A 135 18.18 3.03 6.42
C ALA A 135 18.49 1.68 7.06
N SER A 136 17.63 0.68 6.86
CA SER A 136 17.83 -0.63 7.47
C SER A 136 17.01 -1.70 6.74
N GLU A 137 17.40 -2.95 6.99
CA GLU A 137 16.70 -4.12 6.51
C GLU A 137 15.88 -4.70 7.67
N ILE A 138 14.68 -5.17 7.34
CA ILE A 138 13.83 -5.85 8.31
C ILE A 138 13.83 -7.33 7.95
N ARG A 139 14.21 -8.14 8.90
CA ARG A 139 14.23 -9.60 8.74
C ARG A 139 13.20 -10.23 9.66
N TRP A 140 12.68 -11.32 9.20
CA TRP A 140 11.63 -12.02 9.93
C TRP A 140 12.18 -13.29 10.57
#